data_2db632f6a2a0821b0dda1d9eb534c4cd
#
_entry.id   2db632f6a2a0821b0dda1d9eb534c4cd
#
_cell.length_a   1.000
_cell.length_b   1.000
_cell.length_c   1.000
_cell.angle_alpha   90.00
_cell.angle_beta   90.00
_cell.angle_gamma   90.00
#
_symmetry.space_group_name_H-M   'P 1'
#
loop_
_entity.id
_entity.type
_entity.pdbx_description
1 polymer ?
#
loop_
_entity_poly.entity_id
_entity_poly.type
_entity_poly.pdbx_seq_one_letter_code
_entity_poly.pdbx_strand_id
1 'polypeptide(L)'
;MDLGIRGRVALVTGAARSLGKADALALAAEGCRIAILDLNAEGAEETAKEIATGGGTARGYGCDIREGVDVGRVVTAVERDLGPVDICVNNAGFIYTVAQLKDMKDEDWALNLAVNLTGTYLITKAVFPGMRERRWGRIVVMASIAGLMGGFGQTAYATTKLGVIGFAKSVALEGARYNVTCNAIAPGIIAPNASLSPLFERMVKRVAMQREGQPEDVANAIAFLCSERAGYITGAVLPITGGMDLFTF
;
A
#
# COMPACT_ATOMS: atom_id res chain seq x y z
N MET A 1 7.90 -21.35 0.84
CA MET A 1 7.04 -21.50 -0.37
C MET A 1 7.63 -20.58 -1.42
N ASP A 2 7.92 -21.07 -2.62
CA ASP A 2 8.33 -20.19 -3.71
C ASP A 2 7.12 -19.38 -4.22
N LEU A 3 7.22 -18.06 -4.19
CA LEU A 3 6.17 -17.13 -4.63
C LEU A 3 6.24 -16.85 -6.15
N GLY A 4 7.30 -17.27 -6.84
CA GLY A 4 7.47 -17.11 -8.29
C GLY A 4 7.66 -15.67 -8.77
N ILE A 5 8.15 -14.77 -7.90
CA ILE A 5 8.32 -13.33 -8.21
C ILE A 5 9.77 -12.86 -8.24
N ARG A 6 10.73 -13.77 -8.15
CA ARG A 6 12.15 -13.43 -8.23
C ARG A 6 12.47 -12.69 -9.53
N GLY A 7 13.21 -11.58 -9.42
CA GLY A 7 13.60 -10.74 -10.54
C GLY A 7 12.52 -9.79 -11.07
N ARG A 8 11.28 -9.87 -10.56
CA ARG A 8 10.22 -8.88 -10.85
C ARG A 8 10.58 -7.50 -10.29
N VAL A 9 10.11 -6.46 -10.92
CA VAL A 9 10.24 -5.08 -10.43
C VAL A 9 9.02 -4.71 -9.62
N ALA A 10 9.22 -4.41 -8.34
CA ALA A 10 8.18 -3.96 -7.44
C ALA A 10 8.35 -2.47 -7.10
N LEU A 11 7.32 -1.68 -7.35
CA LEU A 11 7.21 -0.28 -6.98
C LEU A 11 6.35 -0.19 -5.72
N VAL A 12 6.89 0.41 -4.65
CA VAL A 12 6.20 0.60 -3.37
C VAL A 12 6.19 2.07 -3.02
N THR A 13 5.00 2.64 -2.82
CA THR A 13 4.83 4.05 -2.45
C THR A 13 4.74 4.24 -0.94
N GLY A 14 5.25 5.38 -0.42
CA GLY A 14 5.29 5.66 1.02
C GLY A 14 6.20 4.68 1.76
N ALA A 15 7.32 4.30 1.14
CA ALA A 15 8.14 3.18 1.61
C ALA A 15 9.45 3.61 2.28
N ALA A 16 9.59 4.89 2.67
CA ALA A 16 10.69 5.35 3.50
C ALA A 16 10.62 4.81 4.95
N ARG A 17 9.47 4.33 5.40
CA ARG A 17 9.26 3.88 6.80
C ARG A 17 8.01 3.00 6.95
N SER A 18 7.82 2.49 8.19
CA SER A 18 6.61 1.77 8.63
C SER A 18 6.18 0.65 7.67
N LEU A 19 4.87 0.55 7.37
CA LEU A 19 4.27 -0.49 6.54
C LEU A 19 4.93 -0.57 5.16
N GLY A 20 5.08 0.55 4.46
CA GLY A 20 5.67 0.55 3.11
C GLY A 20 7.11 0.06 3.08
N LYS A 21 7.90 0.37 4.12
CA LYS A 21 9.25 -0.18 4.28
C LYS A 21 9.20 -1.70 4.50
N ALA A 22 8.31 -2.18 5.35
CA ALA A 22 8.13 -3.62 5.58
C ALA A 22 7.69 -4.35 4.30
N ASP A 23 6.77 -3.77 3.53
CA ASP A 23 6.33 -4.30 2.23
C ASP A 23 7.50 -4.43 1.25
N ALA A 24 8.34 -3.38 1.18
CA ALA A 24 9.51 -3.35 0.33
C ALA A 24 10.54 -4.43 0.74
N LEU A 25 10.81 -4.57 2.05
CA LEU A 25 11.71 -5.58 2.59
C LEU A 25 11.20 -7.00 2.32
N ALA A 26 9.91 -7.26 2.51
CA ALA A 26 9.30 -8.56 2.24
C ALA A 26 9.41 -8.95 0.75
N LEU A 27 9.11 -8.03 -0.17
CA LEU A 27 9.26 -8.26 -1.60
C LEU A 27 10.73 -8.44 -2.02
N ALA A 28 11.65 -7.69 -1.39
CA ALA A 28 13.09 -7.86 -1.61
C ALA A 28 13.59 -9.23 -1.17
N ALA A 29 13.11 -9.76 -0.03
CA ALA A 29 13.44 -11.10 0.46
C ALA A 29 13.00 -12.20 -0.51
N GLU A 30 11.91 -11.98 -1.27
CA GLU A 30 11.46 -12.87 -2.36
C GLU A 30 12.26 -12.67 -3.66
N GLY A 31 13.26 -11.79 -3.65
CA GLY A 31 14.17 -11.55 -4.78
C GLY A 31 13.66 -10.57 -5.82
N CYS A 32 12.68 -9.74 -5.50
CA CYS A 32 12.26 -8.63 -6.35
C CYS A 32 13.33 -7.52 -6.39
N ARG A 33 13.34 -6.75 -7.46
CA ARG A 33 14.04 -5.46 -7.57
C ARG A 33 13.08 -4.37 -7.13
N ILE A 34 13.47 -3.54 -6.17
CA ILE A 34 12.54 -2.65 -5.46
C ILE A 34 12.76 -1.18 -5.84
N ALA A 35 11.71 -0.53 -6.30
CA ALA A 35 11.61 0.92 -6.40
C ALA A 35 10.90 1.46 -5.15
N ILE A 36 11.63 2.19 -4.32
CA ILE A 36 11.13 2.84 -3.11
C ILE A 36 10.71 4.25 -3.45
N LEU A 37 9.43 4.55 -3.44
CA LEU A 37 8.91 5.88 -3.69
C LEU A 37 8.41 6.53 -2.39
N ASP A 38 8.87 7.73 -2.10
CA ASP A 38 8.39 8.52 -0.95
C ASP A 38 8.52 10.02 -1.25
N LEU A 39 7.72 10.84 -0.57
CA LEU A 39 7.89 12.29 -0.58
C LEU A 39 9.23 12.67 0.09
N ASN A 40 9.65 11.89 1.10
CA ASN A 40 10.97 11.96 1.71
C ASN A 40 11.99 11.14 0.88
N ALA A 41 12.64 11.81 -0.05
CA ALA A 41 13.63 11.18 -0.94
C ALA A 41 14.82 10.56 -0.19
N GLU A 42 15.27 11.20 0.89
CA GLU A 42 16.39 10.72 1.72
C GLU A 42 16.00 9.40 2.43
N GLY A 43 14.82 9.35 3.06
CA GLY A 43 14.33 8.12 3.70
C GLY A 43 14.05 7.00 2.69
N ALA A 44 13.64 7.33 1.46
CA ALA A 44 13.51 6.34 0.39
C ALA A 44 14.87 5.71 0.02
N GLU A 45 15.91 6.54 -0.08
CA GLU A 45 17.27 6.07 -0.36
C GLU A 45 17.86 5.27 0.80
N GLU A 46 17.59 5.63 2.06
CA GLU A 46 17.98 4.86 3.24
C GLU A 46 17.38 3.46 3.22
N THR A 47 16.09 3.33 2.92
CA THR A 47 15.43 2.02 2.78
C THR A 47 16.05 1.21 1.63
N ALA A 48 16.37 1.85 0.51
CA ALA A 48 17.01 1.18 -0.61
C ALA A 48 18.42 0.66 -0.23
N LYS A 49 19.20 1.43 0.51
CA LYS A 49 20.52 1.02 1.03
C LYS A 49 20.43 -0.16 1.99
N GLU A 50 19.42 -0.18 2.85
CA GLU A 50 19.17 -1.31 3.75
C GLU A 50 18.93 -2.61 2.97
N ILE A 51 18.08 -2.56 1.95
CA ILE A 51 17.82 -3.71 1.05
C ILE A 51 19.11 -4.14 0.34
N ALA A 52 19.90 -3.20 -0.18
CA ALA A 52 21.15 -3.49 -0.86
C ALA A 52 22.19 -4.12 0.08
N THR A 53 22.27 -3.67 1.33
CA THR A 53 23.13 -4.25 2.35
C THR A 53 22.74 -5.70 2.67
N GLY A 54 21.44 -6.03 2.60
CA GLY A 54 20.92 -7.40 2.71
C GLY A 54 21.11 -8.24 1.45
N GLY A 55 21.79 -7.73 0.40
CA GLY A 55 22.05 -8.44 -0.86
C GLY A 55 20.95 -8.31 -1.90
N GLY A 56 19.91 -7.51 -1.65
CA GLY A 56 18.84 -7.20 -2.60
C GLY A 56 19.23 -6.10 -3.59
N THR A 57 18.31 -5.80 -4.52
CA THR A 57 18.45 -4.69 -5.48
C THR A 57 17.33 -3.69 -5.22
N ALA A 58 17.67 -2.45 -4.88
CA ALA A 58 16.70 -1.40 -4.66
C ALA A 58 17.24 -0.02 -5.06
N ARG A 59 16.33 0.92 -5.35
CA ARG A 59 16.60 2.35 -5.54
C ARG A 59 15.54 3.20 -4.89
N GLY A 60 15.95 4.32 -4.28
CA GLY A 60 15.09 5.34 -3.72
C GLY A 60 14.76 6.43 -4.73
N TYR A 61 13.51 6.92 -4.69
CA TYR A 61 13.04 8.01 -5.54
C TYR A 61 12.16 8.96 -4.73
N GLY A 62 12.48 10.26 -4.76
CA GLY A 62 11.59 11.31 -4.29
C GLY A 62 10.41 11.46 -5.25
N CYS A 63 9.18 11.34 -4.74
CA CYS A 63 7.97 11.42 -5.54
C CYS A 63 6.80 11.99 -4.74
N ASP A 64 6.22 13.08 -5.23
CA ASP A 64 4.90 13.52 -4.77
C ASP A 64 3.83 12.82 -5.62
N ILE A 65 3.19 11.81 -5.03
CA ILE A 65 2.16 11.03 -5.73
C ILE A 65 0.90 11.83 -6.10
N ARG A 66 0.73 13.04 -5.55
CA ARG A 66 -0.38 13.93 -5.88
C ARG A 66 -0.22 14.59 -7.25
N GLU A 67 1.02 14.62 -7.76
CA GLU A 67 1.42 15.34 -8.96
C GLU A 67 1.65 14.35 -10.12
N GLY A 68 0.72 14.31 -11.09
CA GLY A 68 0.80 13.37 -12.20
C GLY A 68 2.07 13.49 -13.05
N VAL A 69 2.62 14.71 -13.18
CA VAL A 69 3.88 14.94 -13.91
C VAL A 69 5.04 14.31 -13.16
N ASP A 70 5.07 14.44 -11.83
CA ASP A 70 6.12 13.85 -11.00
C ASP A 70 6.05 12.32 -11.00
N VAL A 71 4.84 11.77 -10.88
CA VAL A 71 4.60 10.32 -11.00
C VAL A 71 5.12 9.79 -12.34
N GLY A 72 4.79 10.44 -13.46
CA GLY A 72 5.26 10.03 -14.80
C GLY A 72 6.77 10.05 -14.92
N ARG A 73 7.42 11.11 -14.42
CA ARG A 73 8.87 11.26 -14.38
C ARG A 73 9.53 10.12 -13.59
N VAL A 74 8.99 9.82 -12.40
CA VAL A 74 9.58 8.81 -11.52
C VAL A 74 9.35 7.41 -12.07
N VAL A 75 8.17 7.06 -12.57
CA VAL A 75 7.92 5.75 -13.17
C VAL A 75 8.85 5.50 -14.37
N THR A 76 9.05 6.50 -15.23
CA THR A 76 10.03 6.41 -16.32
C THR A 76 11.45 6.15 -15.82
N ALA A 77 11.87 6.80 -14.74
CA ALA A 77 13.18 6.58 -14.13
C ALA A 77 13.29 5.15 -13.55
N VAL A 78 12.25 4.66 -12.87
CA VAL A 78 12.19 3.28 -12.36
C VAL A 78 12.35 2.27 -13.49
N GLU A 79 11.60 2.43 -14.59
CA GLU A 79 11.65 1.50 -15.72
C GLU A 79 13.02 1.50 -16.41
N ARG A 80 13.67 2.65 -16.52
CA ARG A 80 15.05 2.75 -17.03
C ARG A 80 16.06 2.05 -16.10
N ASP A 81 15.93 2.23 -14.80
CA ASP A 81 16.96 1.86 -13.82
C ASP A 81 16.82 0.40 -13.34
N LEU A 82 15.59 -0.06 -13.19
CA LEU A 82 15.26 -1.37 -12.63
C LEU A 82 14.55 -2.29 -13.63
N GLY A 83 13.98 -1.75 -14.69
CA GLY A 83 13.16 -2.46 -15.66
C GLY A 83 11.67 -2.21 -15.47
N PRO A 84 10.83 -2.77 -16.34
CA PRO A 84 9.39 -2.53 -16.35
C PRO A 84 8.74 -2.95 -15.03
N VAL A 85 7.83 -2.10 -14.52
CA VAL A 85 7.14 -2.34 -13.25
C VAL A 85 6.16 -3.50 -13.40
N ASP A 86 6.38 -4.57 -12.65
CA ASP A 86 5.53 -5.77 -12.61
C ASP A 86 4.57 -5.74 -11.41
N ILE A 87 5.03 -5.26 -10.26
CA ILE A 87 4.30 -5.21 -9.00
C ILE A 87 4.16 -3.75 -8.57
N CYS A 88 2.95 -3.35 -8.18
CA CYS A 88 2.67 -2.00 -7.68
C CYS A 88 1.95 -2.08 -6.34
N VAL A 89 2.61 -1.64 -5.27
CA VAL A 89 2.03 -1.51 -3.94
C VAL A 89 1.75 -0.05 -3.65
N ASN A 90 0.48 0.34 -3.74
CA ASN A 90 -0.01 1.66 -3.38
C ASN A 90 -0.20 1.73 -1.86
N ASN A 91 0.92 1.87 -1.13
CA ASN A 91 0.90 1.96 0.33
C ASN A 91 0.82 3.41 0.82
N ALA A 92 1.36 4.38 0.08
CA ALA A 92 1.34 5.78 0.49
C ALA A 92 -0.06 6.22 0.92
N GLY A 93 -0.14 6.76 2.10
CA GLY A 93 -1.40 7.17 2.68
C GLY A 93 -1.17 7.89 4.00
N PHE A 94 -2.20 8.62 4.44
CA PHE A 94 -2.02 9.43 5.60
C PHE A 94 -3.30 9.64 6.39
N ILE A 95 -3.15 9.66 7.69
CA ILE A 95 -4.20 9.96 8.64
C ILE A 95 -3.65 11.04 9.58
N TYR A 96 -3.86 12.32 9.24
CA TYR A 96 -3.34 13.40 10.09
C TYR A 96 -4.41 14.05 10.94
N THR A 97 -5.63 14.13 10.45
CA THR A 97 -6.67 14.86 11.14
C THR A 97 -7.76 13.91 11.60
N VAL A 98 -7.91 13.80 12.89
CA VAL A 98 -9.07 13.20 13.54
C VAL A 98 -9.97 14.34 14.00
N ALA A 99 -11.03 14.62 13.25
CA ALA A 99 -11.97 15.70 13.53
C ALA A 99 -13.41 15.23 13.26
N GLN A 100 -14.35 15.67 14.11
CA GLN A 100 -15.76 15.44 13.81
C GLN A 100 -16.15 16.19 12.52
N LEU A 101 -17.18 15.73 11.82
CA LEU A 101 -17.59 16.31 10.54
C LEU A 101 -17.80 17.83 10.60
N LYS A 102 -18.38 18.33 11.69
CA LYS A 102 -18.62 19.78 11.89
C LYS A 102 -17.34 20.61 12.04
N ASP A 103 -16.23 19.97 12.41
CA ASP A 103 -14.93 20.60 12.68
C ASP A 103 -13.88 20.22 11.60
N MET A 104 -14.26 19.38 10.60
CA MET A 104 -13.38 18.98 9.51
C MET A 104 -13.13 20.20 8.60
N LYS A 105 -11.85 20.50 8.38
CA LYS A 105 -11.46 21.57 7.45
C LYS A 105 -11.49 21.07 6.02
N ASP A 106 -11.91 21.91 5.09
CA ASP A 106 -11.98 21.59 3.66
C ASP A 106 -10.59 21.24 3.10
N GLU A 107 -9.53 21.87 3.60
CA GLU A 107 -8.15 21.60 3.21
C GLU A 107 -7.71 20.19 3.63
N ASP A 108 -8.08 19.75 4.85
CA ASP A 108 -7.77 18.40 5.35
C ASP A 108 -8.54 17.34 4.55
N TRP A 109 -9.80 17.62 4.23
CA TRP A 109 -10.60 16.78 3.34
C TRP A 109 -9.92 16.64 1.97
N ALA A 110 -9.59 17.77 1.32
CA ALA A 110 -8.97 17.80 0.00
C ALA A 110 -7.61 17.06 0.00
N LEU A 111 -6.80 17.25 1.03
CA LEU A 111 -5.51 16.60 1.16
C LEU A 111 -5.64 15.07 1.33
N ASN A 112 -6.62 14.59 2.11
CA ASN A 112 -6.90 13.17 2.22
C ASN A 112 -7.27 12.56 0.84
N LEU A 113 -8.14 13.23 0.08
CA LEU A 113 -8.49 12.79 -1.27
C LEU A 113 -7.26 12.79 -2.20
N ALA A 114 -6.48 13.86 -2.18
CA ALA A 114 -5.32 14.01 -3.04
C ALA A 114 -4.28 12.90 -2.81
N VAL A 115 -3.95 12.61 -1.56
CA VAL A 115 -2.93 11.60 -1.21
C VAL A 115 -3.50 10.18 -1.33
N ASN A 116 -4.56 9.88 -0.58
CA ASN A 116 -5.00 8.49 -0.40
C ASN A 116 -5.73 7.92 -1.62
N LEU A 117 -6.43 8.76 -2.39
CA LEU A 117 -7.25 8.30 -3.52
C LEU A 117 -6.66 8.71 -4.86
N THR A 118 -6.43 10.02 -5.07
CA THR A 118 -5.90 10.51 -6.35
C THR A 118 -4.47 10.00 -6.59
N GLY A 119 -3.61 10.00 -5.58
CA GLY A 119 -2.25 9.47 -5.68
C GLY A 119 -2.24 7.98 -6.05
N THR A 120 -3.09 7.18 -5.41
CA THR A 120 -3.28 5.75 -5.78
C THR A 120 -3.69 5.58 -7.23
N TYR A 121 -4.63 6.41 -7.71
CA TYR A 121 -5.05 6.43 -9.12
C TYR A 121 -3.89 6.80 -10.05
N LEU A 122 -3.15 7.86 -9.76
CA LEU A 122 -2.07 8.35 -10.62
C LEU A 122 -0.94 7.34 -10.78
N ILE A 123 -0.49 6.74 -9.69
CA ILE A 123 0.54 5.68 -9.70
C ILE A 123 0.04 4.46 -10.51
N THR A 124 -1.16 3.98 -10.20
CA THR A 124 -1.72 2.81 -10.89
C THR A 124 -1.88 3.08 -12.38
N LYS A 125 -2.40 4.26 -12.75
CA LYS A 125 -2.56 4.67 -14.15
C LYS A 125 -1.23 4.69 -14.91
N ALA A 126 -0.14 5.08 -14.26
CA ALA A 126 1.17 5.16 -14.89
C ALA A 126 1.75 3.77 -15.21
N VAL A 127 1.54 2.76 -14.36
CA VAL A 127 2.13 1.41 -14.52
C VAL A 127 1.21 0.41 -15.24
N PHE A 128 -0.10 0.60 -15.18
CA PHE A 128 -1.10 -0.34 -15.66
C PHE A 128 -1.02 -0.67 -17.18
N PRO A 129 -0.79 0.31 -18.07
CA PRO A 129 -0.66 0.02 -19.51
C PRO A 129 0.46 -0.98 -19.82
N GLY A 130 1.65 -0.80 -19.25
CA GLY A 130 2.78 -1.70 -19.41
C GLY A 130 2.51 -3.10 -18.85
N MET A 131 1.83 -3.21 -17.70
CA MET A 131 1.41 -4.50 -17.15
C MET A 131 0.44 -5.23 -18.10
N ARG A 132 -0.53 -4.52 -18.69
CA ARG A 132 -1.47 -5.10 -19.67
C ARG A 132 -0.77 -5.59 -20.92
N GLU A 133 0.15 -4.80 -21.47
CA GLU A 133 0.93 -5.14 -22.67
C GLU A 133 1.73 -6.43 -22.45
N ARG A 134 2.44 -6.53 -21.33
CA ARG A 134 3.22 -7.71 -20.96
C ARG A 134 2.38 -8.88 -20.46
N ARG A 135 1.07 -8.69 -20.30
CA ARG A 135 0.11 -9.69 -19.79
C ARG A 135 0.50 -10.28 -18.45
N TRP A 136 1.03 -9.43 -17.59
CA TRP A 136 1.35 -9.75 -16.21
C TRP A 136 1.42 -8.49 -15.35
N GLY A 137 0.77 -8.52 -14.20
CA GLY A 137 0.83 -7.45 -13.21
C GLY A 137 0.18 -7.83 -11.90
N ARG A 138 0.69 -7.29 -10.81
CA ARG A 138 0.12 -7.43 -9.47
C ARG A 138 0.00 -6.05 -8.83
N ILE A 139 -1.21 -5.66 -8.52
CA ILE A 139 -1.50 -4.35 -7.92
C ILE A 139 -2.14 -4.60 -6.56
N VAL A 140 -1.58 -3.98 -5.52
CA VAL A 140 -2.16 -3.97 -4.18
C VAL A 140 -2.40 -2.52 -3.77
N VAL A 141 -3.59 -2.23 -3.26
CA VAL A 141 -3.93 -0.91 -2.72
C VAL A 141 -4.16 -1.01 -1.22
N MET A 142 -3.60 -0.06 -0.48
CA MET A 142 -3.74 0.01 0.97
C MET A 142 -5.05 0.71 1.34
N ALA A 143 -6.07 -0.09 1.66
CA ALA A 143 -7.30 0.37 2.28
C ALA A 143 -7.12 0.54 3.82
N SER A 144 -8.13 0.32 4.59
CA SER A 144 -8.12 0.32 6.05
C SER A 144 -9.41 -0.30 6.59
N ILE A 145 -9.36 -0.83 7.80
CA ILE A 145 -10.58 -1.19 8.56
C ILE A 145 -11.53 0.01 8.68
N ALA A 146 -10.99 1.24 8.78
CA ALA A 146 -11.80 2.46 8.82
C ALA A 146 -12.61 2.67 7.53
N GLY A 147 -12.14 2.18 6.38
CA GLY A 147 -12.91 2.20 5.14
C GLY A 147 -14.08 1.21 5.15
N LEU A 148 -13.98 0.11 5.89
CA LEU A 148 -15.02 -0.92 5.97
C LEU A 148 -16.08 -0.61 7.04
N MET A 149 -15.65 -0.12 8.19
CA MET A 149 -16.51 0.07 9.37
C MET A 149 -16.81 1.54 9.70
N GLY A 150 -16.11 2.47 9.04
CA GLY A 150 -16.06 3.86 9.45
C GLY A 150 -15.09 4.06 10.64
N GLY A 151 -14.83 5.32 10.97
CA GLY A 151 -14.02 5.71 12.13
C GLY A 151 -14.52 7.04 12.68
N PHE A 152 -14.72 7.11 14.00
CA PHE A 152 -15.12 8.37 14.64
C PHE A 152 -14.07 9.46 14.39
N GLY A 153 -14.49 10.58 13.83
CA GLY A 153 -13.58 11.67 13.47
C GLY A 153 -12.69 11.41 12.24
N GLN A 154 -12.95 10.35 11.48
CA GLN A 154 -12.13 9.93 10.33
C GLN A 154 -12.90 10.01 9.00
N THR A 155 -13.87 10.92 8.88
CA THR A 155 -14.77 10.99 7.71
C THR A 155 -13.99 11.05 6.39
N ALA A 156 -13.02 11.94 6.24
CA ALA A 156 -12.21 12.06 5.04
C ALA A 156 -11.38 10.78 4.78
N TYR A 157 -10.69 10.31 5.82
CA TYR A 157 -9.85 9.11 5.71
C TYR A 157 -10.67 7.87 5.35
N ALA A 158 -11.74 7.59 6.09
CA ALA A 158 -12.62 6.44 5.85
C ALA A 158 -13.23 6.48 4.43
N THR A 159 -13.65 7.66 3.98
CA THR A 159 -14.16 7.85 2.62
C THR A 159 -13.12 7.47 1.57
N THR A 160 -11.86 7.94 1.72
CA THR A 160 -10.79 7.61 0.77
C THR A 160 -10.46 6.11 0.81
N LYS A 161 -10.42 5.50 2.00
CA LYS A 161 -10.08 4.09 2.17
C LYS A 161 -11.19 3.14 1.69
N LEU A 162 -12.45 3.56 1.69
CA LEU A 162 -13.52 2.85 0.98
C LEU A 162 -13.45 3.10 -0.53
N GLY A 163 -13.10 4.33 -0.95
CA GLY A 163 -12.92 4.69 -2.36
C GLY A 163 -11.88 3.85 -3.07
N VAL A 164 -10.73 3.58 -2.44
CA VAL A 164 -9.68 2.71 -3.05
C VAL A 164 -10.13 1.25 -3.17
N ILE A 165 -11.08 0.79 -2.36
CA ILE A 165 -11.69 -0.55 -2.52
C ILE A 165 -12.51 -0.61 -3.83
N GLY A 166 -13.34 0.40 -4.08
CA GLY A 166 -14.09 0.52 -5.34
C GLY A 166 -13.14 0.62 -6.54
N PHE A 167 -12.09 1.43 -6.42
CA PHE A 167 -11.04 1.56 -7.41
C PHE A 167 -10.37 0.20 -7.71
N ALA A 168 -9.95 -0.55 -6.68
CA ALA A 168 -9.30 -1.85 -6.85
C ALA A 168 -10.19 -2.84 -7.61
N LYS A 169 -11.49 -2.89 -7.30
CA LYS A 169 -12.46 -3.76 -7.99
C LYS A 169 -12.60 -3.41 -9.47
N SER A 170 -12.64 -2.13 -9.81
CA SER A 170 -12.73 -1.67 -11.19
C SER A 170 -11.47 -2.01 -11.98
N VAL A 171 -10.28 -1.73 -11.41
CA VAL A 171 -8.99 -2.08 -12.02
C VAL A 171 -8.85 -3.59 -12.17
N ALA A 172 -9.33 -4.39 -11.21
CA ALA A 172 -9.34 -5.84 -11.29
C ALA A 172 -10.14 -6.35 -12.51
N LEU A 173 -11.32 -5.79 -12.76
CA LEU A 173 -12.14 -6.15 -13.93
C LEU A 173 -11.44 -5.78 -15.25
N GLU A 174 -10.83 -4.60 -15.31
CA GLU A 174 -10.11 -4.14 -16.51
C GLU A 174 -8.82 -4.94 -16.78
N GLY A 175 -8.17 -5.42 -15.71
CA GLY A 175 -6.89 -6.14 -15.77
C GLY A 175 -7.02 -7.64 -16.01
N ALA A 176 -8.12 -8.27 -15.59
CA ALA A 176 -8.26 -9.72 -15.47
C ALA A 176 -7.87 -10.50 -16.74
N ARG A 177 -8.38 -10.10 -17.91
CA ARG A 177 -8.06 -10.77 -19.19
C ARG A 177 -6.61 -10.63 -19.65
N TYR A 178 -5.86 -9.76 -18.97
CA TYR A 178 -4.43 -9.52 -19.23
C TYR A 178 -3.54 -10.12 -18.12
N ASN A 179 -4.08 -10.99 -17.28
CA ASN A 179 -3.36 -11.54 -16.12
C ASN A 179 -2.80 -10.46 -15.18
N VAL A 180 -3.53 -9.34 -15.07
CA VAL A 180 -3.25 -8.28 -14.09
C VAL A 180 -4.28 -8.38 -12.99
N THR A 181 -3.82 -8.62 -11.76
CA THR A 181 -4.71 -8.64 -10.58
C THR A 181 -4.61 -7.31 -9.82
N CYS A 182 -5.71 -6.93 -9.19
CA CYS A 182 -5.74 -5.78 -8.27
C CYS A 182 -6.54 -6.14 -7.04
N ASN A 183 -5.93 -6.04 -5.86
CA ASN A 183 -6.55 -6.40 -4.59
C ASN A 183 -6.33 -5.27 -3.56
N ALA A 184 -7.23 -5.18 -2.59
CA ALA A 184 -7.13 -4.26 -1.48
C ALA A 184 -6.76 -5.00 -0.19
N ILE A 185 -5.86 -4.44 0.60
CA ILE A 185 -5.59 -4.86 1.98
C ILE A 185 -6.20 -3.82 2.91
N ALA A 186 -6.90 -4.28 3.93
CA ALA A 186 -7.52 -3.43 4.95
C ALA A 186 -6.92 -3.71 6.34
N PRO A 187 -5.80 -3.06 6.70
CA PRO A 187 -5.19 -3.23 8.01
C PRO A 187 -6.10 -2.69 9.12
N GLY A 188 -6.04 -3.35 10.28
CA GLY A 188 -6.59 -2.85 11.53
C GLY A 188 -5.59 -1.98 12.28
N ILE A 189 -5.35 -2.30 13.55
CA ILE A 189 -4.35 -1.64 14.39
C ILE A 189 -3.02 -2.31 14.15
N ILE A 190 -2.15 -1.63 13.42
CA ILE A 190 -0.78 -2.08 13.18
C ILE A 190 0.16 -1.16 13.96
N ALA A 191 1.13 -1.72 14.67
CA ALA A 191 2.06 -0.98 15.50
C ALA A 191 2.79 0.10 14.68
N PRO A 192 2.60 1.39 14.96
CA PRO A 192 3.56 2.38 14.58
C PRO A 192 4.58 2.44 15.69
N ASN A 193 5.86 2.36 15.42
CA ASN A 193 6.90 2.57 16.40
C ASN A 193 6.43 3.31 17.67
N ALA A 194 6.07 2.55 18.70
CA ALA A 194 5.81 2.90 20.08
C ALA A 194 5.25 4.33 20.37
N SER A 195 3.93 4.49 20.40
CA SER A 195 3.37 5.43 21.36
C SER A 195 2.12 4.82 21.98
N LEU A 196 2.30 4.31 23.16
CA LEU A 196 1.26 3.80 24.04
C LEU A 196 0.40 4.95 24.56
N SER A 197 -0.50 5.48 23.73
CA SER A 197 -1.55 6.36 24.25
C SER A 197 -2.63 5.48 24.91
N PRO A 198 -3.28 5.95 26.01
CA PRO A 198 -4.38 5.20 26.63
C PRO A 198 -5.51 4.85 25.65
N LEU A 199 -5.68 5.64 24.60
CA LEU A 199 -6.63 5.36 23.52
C LEU A 199 -6.20 4.14 22.70
N PHE A 200 -4.91 4.05 22.37
CA PHE A 200 -4.36 2.94 21.60
C PHE A 200 -4.49 1.62 22.38
N GLU A 201 -4.17 1.61 23.68
CA GLU A 201 -4.38 0.45 24.54
C GLU A 201 -5.84 -0.02 24.58
N ARG A 202 -6.78 0.93 24.63
CA ARG A 202 -8.23 0.59 24.58
C ARG A 202 -8.62 -0.02 23.23
N MET A 203 -8.01 0.46 22.15
CA MET A 203 -8.27 -0.10 20.81
C MET A 203 -7.71 -1.52 20.70
N VAL A 204 -6.50 -1.77 21.18
CA VAL A 204 -5.88 -3.11 21.18
C VAL A 204 -6.72 -4.13 21.97
N LYS A 205 -7.34 -3.73 23.08
CA LYS A 205 -8.27 -4.60 23.87
C LYS A 205 -9.50 -5.05 23.06
N ARG A 206 -9.83 -4.38 21.96
CA ARG A 206 -10.94 -4.77 21.04
C ARG A 206 -10.49 -5.72 19.94
N VAL A 207 -9.19 -5.93 19.79
CA VAL A 207 -8.66 -6.91 18.86
C VAL A 207 -8.83 -8.30 19.46
N ALA A 208 -9.46 -9.24 18.71
CA ALA A 208 -9.70 -10.59 19.22
C ALA A 208 -8.39 -11.32 19.57
N MET A 209 -7.31 -11.07 18.82
CA MET A 209 -5.98 -11.62 19.12
C MET A 209 -5.27 -10.96 20.31
N GLN A 210 -5.87 -9.94 20.96
CA GLN A 210 -5.35 -9.21 22.13
C GLN A 210 -3.94 -8.64 21.94
N ARG A 211 -3.56 -8.35 20.71
CA ARG A 211 -2.31 -7.69 20.35
C ARG A 211 -2.52 -6.77 19.14
N GLU A 212 -1.64 -5.82 18.99
CA GLU A 212 -1.50 -5.09 17.74
C GLU A 212 -0.89 -5.99 16.66
N GLY A 213 -1.20 -5.74 15.40
CA GLY A 213 -0.47 -6.31 14.27
C GLY A 213 0.90 -5.65 14.14
N GLN A 214 1.84 -6.38 13.55
CA GLN A 214 3.15 -5.85 13.17
C GLN A 214 3.14 -5.51 11.67
N PRO A 215 4.00 -4.61 11.18
CA PRO A 215 4.12 -4.32 9.75
C PRO A 215 4.31 -5.59 8.90
N GLU A 216 5.02 -6.58 9.44
CA GLU A 216 5.27 -7.87 8.79
C GLU A 216 3.98 -8.71 8.62
N ASP A 217 3.01 -8.58 9.53
CA ASP A 217 1.70 -9.25 9.38
C ASP A 217 0.99 -8.79 8.09
N VAL A 218 1.17 -7.53 7.70
CA VAL A 218 0.63 -6.94 6.47
C VAL A 218 1.51 -7.28 5.27
N ALA A 219 2.81 -7.09 5.39
CA ALA A 219 3.78 -7.29 4.31
C ALA A 219 3.79 -8.73 3.78
N ASN A 220 3.64 -9.74 4.66
CA ASN A 220 3.52 -11.15 4.27
C ASN A 220 2.28 -11.39 3.38
N ALA A 221 1.15 -10.77 3.71
CA ALA A 221 -0.07 -10.88 2.90
C ALA A 221 0.10 -10.18 1.55
N ILE A 222 0.79 -9.02 1.51
CA ILE A 222 1.12 -8.31 0.28
C ILE A 222 2.02 -9.17 -0.61
N ALA A 223 3.10 -9.74 -0.07
CA ALA A 223 3.99 -10.61 -0.82
C ALA A 223 3.23 -11.80 -1.45
N PHE A 224 2.31 -12.42 -0.69
CA PHE A 224 1.46 -13.49 -1.20
C PHE A 224 0.54 -12.99 -2.33
N LEU A 225 -0.16 -11.87 -2.16
CA LEU A 225 -1.06 -11.32 -3.20
C LEU A 225 -0.30 -10.89 -4.46
N CYS A 226 0.97 -10.53 -4.35
CA CYS A 226 1.85 -10.20 -5.48
C CYS A 226 2.43 -11.44 -6.18
N SER A 227 2.22 -12.64 -5.66
CA SER A 227 2.81 -13.88 -6.15
C SER A 227 2.10 -14.49 -7.37
N GLU A 228 2.77 -15.43 -8.04
CA GLU A 228 2.13 -16.31 -9.02
C GLU A 228 1.04 -17.18 -8.38
N ARG A 229 1.17 -17.51 -7.09
CA ARG A 229 0.22 -18.34 -6.34
C ARG A 229 -1.14 -17.67 -6.14
N ALA A 230 -1.16 -16.32 -6.14
CA ALA A 230 -2.38 -15.53 -6.02
C ALA A 230 -3.00 -15.14 -7.38
N GLY A 231 -2.55 -15.73 -8.47
CA GLY A 231 -2.95 -15.34 -9.83
C GLY A 231 -4.46 -15.43 -10.13
N TYR A 232 -5.23 -16.14 -9.30
CA TYR A 232 -6.70 -16.22 -9.43
C TYR A 232 -7.44 -15.37 -8.39
N ILE A 233 -6.72 -14.57 -7.60
CA ILE A 233 -7.28 -13.66 -6.61
C ILE A 233 -7.23 -12.24 -7.19
N THR A 234 -8.40 -11.67 -7.54
CA THR A 234 -8.51 -10.30 -8.04
C THR A 234 -9.82 -9.66 -7.58
N GLY A 235 -9.81 -8.38 -7.28
CA GLY A 235 -10.94 -7.63 -6.71
C GLY A 235 -11.25 -7.97 -5.26
N ALA A 236 -10.40 -8.74 -4.60
CA ALA A 236 -10.57 -9.10 -3.20
C ALA A 236 -10.27 -7.92 -2.27
N VAL A 237 -10.91 -7.94 -1.11
CA VAL A 237 -10.57 -7.08 0.03
C VAL A 237 -10.15 -8.02 1.16
N LEU A 238 -8.90 -7.92 1.59
CA LEU A 238 -8.36 -8.78 2.65
C LEU A 238 -8.14 -7.97 3.93
N PRO A 239 -8.98 -8.14 4.95
CA PRO A 239 -8.75 -7.54 6.26
C PRO A 239 -7.57 -8.22 6.97
N ILE A 240 -6.65 -7.40 7.52
CA ILE A 240 -5.55 -7.84 8.39
C ILE A 240 -5.71 -7.14 9.72
N THR A 241 -6.58 -7.68 10.57
CA THR A 241 -7.16 -6.94 11.70
C THR A 241 -6.99 -7.62 13.05
N GLY A 242 -6.51 -8.87 13.07
CA GLY A 242 -6.50 -9.69 14.29
C GLY A 242 -7.91 -9.99 14.83
N GLY A 243 -8.95 -9.86 13.97
CA GLY A 243 -10.35 -10.07 14.34
C GLY A 243 -11.02 -8.83 14.94
N MET A 244 -10.47 -7.64 14.77
CA MET A 244 -11.08 -6.39 15.25
C MET A 244 -12.40 -6.06 14.52
N ASP A 245 -12.55 -6.52 13.29
CA ASP A 245 -13.72 -6.33 12.43
C ASP A 245 -14.83 -7.37 12.67
N LEU A 246 -14.60 -8.35 13.53
CA LEU A 246 -15.57 -9.37 13.88
C LEU A 246 -16.37 -8.95 15.10
N PHE A 247 -17.61 -9.46 15.17
CA PHE A 247 -18.43 -9.29 16.35
C PHE A 247 -17.97 -10.25 17.45
N THR A 248 -17.60 -9.72 18.61
CA THR A 248 -17.25 -10.51 19.81
C THR A 248 -18.33 -10.33 20.85
N PHE A 249 -18.84 -11.44 21.39
CA PHE A 249 -19.82 -11.45 22.48
C PHE A 249 -19.17 -11.11 23.82
#